data_3a29bd988a5057e6afe866bcea355015
#
_entry.id   3a29bd988a5057e6afe866bcea355015
#
_cell.length_a   1.000
_cell.length_b   1.000
_cell.length_c   1.000
_cell.angle_alpha   90.00
_cell.angle_beta   90.00
_cell.angle_gamma   90.00
#
_symmetry.space_group_name_H-M   'P 1'
#
loop_
_entity.id
_entity.type
_entity.pdbx_description
1 polymer ?
#
loop_
_entity_poly.entity_id
_entity_poly.type
_entity_poly.pdbx_seq_one_letter_code
_entity_poly.pdbx_strand_id
1 'polypeptide(L)'
;DIVEYFDIVPLETSDDCLLGEINVIKKRAGRYYIRTNDNSLDVFNENGKHLMKVGGVGQGPGEYTAICDFDADNDHIYILVPGKILKYDYNGTFQTELPIENLQWGHLRRIKNGFLIQCVQPLPDGNGLIYADDKGHVIQTAMSVGEHTHLKGNLAWTEWNEEYYFYHLSTSNDLYCYDVESQNFSSKTLVEDKNALSADEYIQKKEKGLKLD
;
A
#
# COMPACT_ATOMS: atom_id res chain seq x y z
N ASP A 1 -6.99 30.62 -8.02
CA ASP A 1 -6.44 29.97 -6.81
C ASP A 1 -6.88 28.51 -6.80
N ILE A 2 -5.94 27.63 -6.51
CA ILE A 2 -6.20 26.17 -6.52
C ILE A 2 -6.75 25.69 -5.17
N VAL A 3 -6.59 26.47 -4.11
CA VAL A 3 -7.08 26.17 -2.76
C VAL A 3 -8.08 27.24 -2.36
N GLU A 4 -9.34 26.83 -2.16
CA GLU A 4 -10.41 27.73 -1.75
C GLU A 4 -10.49 27.84 -0.21
N TYR A 5 -10.20 26.75 0.50
CA TYR A 5 -10.16 26.70 1.97
C TYR A 5 -9.26 25.55 2.45
N PHE A 6 -8.85 25.61 3.70
CA PHE A 6 -8.16 24.52 4.39
C PHE A 6 -8.62 24.45 5.85
N ASP A 7 -8.66 23.23 6.38
CA ASP A 7 -8.96 22.97 7.78
C ASP A 7 -7.68 22.53 8.49
N ILE A 8 -7.52 23.00 9.72
CA ILE A 8 -6.42 22.59 10.60
C ILE A 8 -7.01 21.72 11.70
N VAL A 9 -6.57 20.47 11.78
CA VAL A 9 -6.94 19.52 12.83
C VAL A 9 -5.72 19.34 13.74
N PRO A 10 -5.71 19.97 14.94
CA PRO A 10 -4.64 19.74 15.90
C PRO A 10 -4.75 18.33 16.47
N LEU A 11 -3.65 17.60 16.46
CA LEU A 11 -3.61 16.26 17.08
C LEU A 11 -3.36 16.40 18.59
N GLU A 12 -4.07 15.59 19.36
CA GLU A 12 -3.82 15.47 20.80
C GLU A 12 -2.37 15.03 21.06
N THR A 13 -1.73 15.70 22.01
CA THR A 13 -0.39 15.37 22.49
C THR A 13 -0.46 15.20 24.00
N SER A 14 -0.17 14.00 24.47
CA SER A 14 -0.13 13.64 25.89
C SER A 14 0.99 12.64 26.13
N ASP A 15 1.28 12.33 27.39
CA ASP A 15 2.29 11.31 27.74
C ASP A 15 1.95 9.92 27.18
N ASP A 16 0.65 9.63 26.98
CA ASP A 16 0.14 8.39 26.41
C ASP A 16 0.07 8.42 24.86
N CYS A 17 0.27 9.59 24.25
CA CYS A 17 0.19 9.81 22.82
C CYS A 17 1.28 10.77 22.35
N LEU A 18 2.54 10.30 22.41
CA LEU A 18 3.67 10.98 21.78
C LEU A 18 3.93 10.34 20.44
N LEU A 19 3.67 11.09 19.37
CA LEU A 19 3.99 10.65 18.02
C LEU A 19 5.48 10.88 17.76
N GLY A 20 6.14 9.84 17.25
CA GLY A 20 7.45 9.94 16.63
C GLY A 20 7.39 10.67 15.28
N GLU A 21 8.43 10.52 14.48
CA GLU A 21 8.43 11.06 13.11
C GLU A 21 7.35 10.38 12.27
N ILE A 22 6.45 11.20 11.71
CA ILE A 22 5.29 10.72 10.93
C ILE A 22 5.73 10.32 9.54
N ASN A 23 5.43 9.08 9.15
CA ASN A 23 5.72 8.55 7.81
C ASN A 23 4.51 8.61 6.89
N VAL A 24 3.35 8.20 7.39
CA VAL A 24 2.12 8.06 6.59
C VAL A 24 0.92 8.48 7.40
N ILE A 25 0.06 9.27 6.79
CA ILE A 25 -1.26 9.61 7.31
C ILE A 25 -2.29 9.14 6.30
N LYS A 26 -3.29 8.37 6.76
CA LYS A 26 -4.47 8.02 5.95
C LYS A 26 -5.75 8.41 6.70
N LYS A 27 -6.70 9.05 6.00
CA LYS A 27 -8.04 9.30 6.52
C LYS A 27 -8.97 8.20 6.00
N ARG A 28 -9.59 7.44 6.89
CA ARG A 28 -10.52 6.35 6.57
C ARG A 28 -11.65 6.32 7.60
N ALA A 29 -12.87 6.08 7.15
CA ALA A 29 -14.03 5.91 8.04
C ALA A 29 -14.14 6.98 9.13
N GLY A 30 -13.89 8.26 8.80
CA GLY A 30 -13.95 9.38 9.75
C GLY A 30 -12.82 9.46 10.78
N ARG A 31 -11.75 8.65 10.61
CA ARG A 31 -10.58 8.63 11.50
C ARG A 31 -9.29 8.93 10.74
N TYR A 32 -8.31 9.47 11.46
CA TYR A 32 -6.93 9.59 10.99
C TYR A 32 -6.11 8.44 11.54
N TYR A 33 -5.43 7.74 10.67
CA TYR A 33 -4.48 6.67 10.98
C TYR A 33 -3.09 7.18 10.68
N ILE A 34 -2.21 7.16 11.67
CA ILE A 34 -0.88 7.76 11.59
C ILE A 34 0.17 6.69 11.89
N ARG A 35 1.00 6.40 10.90
CA ARG A 35 2.16 5.53 11.08
C ARG A 35 3.42 6.37 11.28
N THR A 36 4.21 5.98 12.27
CA THR A 36 5.46 6.64 12.62
C THR A 36 6.68 5.75 12.34
N ASN A 37 7.87 6.33 12.38
CA ASN A 37 9.14 5.62 12.10
C ASN A 37 9.46 4.52 13.12
N ASP A 38 8.94 4.60 14.33
CA ASP A 38 9.11 3.60 15.39
C ASP A 38 8.16 2.40 15.27
N ASN A 39 7.53 2.24 14.08
CA ASN A 39 6.55 1.20 13.81
C ASN A 39 5.30 1.29 14.70
N SER A 40 4.85 2.47 15.04
CA SER A 40 3.57 2.70 15.70
C SER A 40 2.48 3.00 14.67
N LEU A 41 1.27 2.50 14.92
CA LEU A 41 0.04 2.91 14.22
C LEU A 41 -0.93 3.48 15.23
N ASP A 42 -1.07 4.79 15.24
CA ASP A 42 -1.94 5.54 16.13
C ASP A 42 -3.19 6.02 15.39
N VAL A 43 -4.33 5.97 16.07
CA VAL A 43 -5.64 6.33 15.51
C VAL A 43 -6.21 7.52 16.26
N PHE A 44 -6.65 8.52 15.48
CA PHE A 44 -7.29 9.73 15.98
C PHE A 44 -8.68 9.88 15.38
N ASN A 45 -9.61 10.49 16.12
CA ASN A 45 -10.90 10.86 15.55
C ASN A 45 -10.77 12.07 14.60
N GLU A 46 -11.87 12.47 13.98
CA GLU A 46 -11.93 13.62 13.07
C GLU A 46 -11.53 14.97 13.70
N ASN A 47 -11.62 15.10 15.03
CA ASN A 47 -11.24 16.30 15.78
C ASN A 47 -9.79 16.23 16.30
N GLY A 48 -9.03 15.21 15.93
CA GLY A 48 -7.64 15.03 16.34
C GLY A 48 -7.44 14.45 17.74
N LYS A 49 -8.50 13.97 18.41
CA LYS A 49 -8.37 13.29 19.70
C LYS A 49 -7.83 11.87 19.48
N HIS A 50 -6.79 11.50 20.23
CA HIS A 50 -6.24 10.15 20.23
C HIS A 50 -7.28 9.13 20.72
N LEU A 51 -7.43 8.05 19.98
CA LEU A 51 -8.36 6.96 20.29
C LEU A 51 -7.64 5.73 20.81
N MET A 52 -6.58 5.31 20.11
CA MET A 52 -5.85 4.09 20.42
C MET A 52 -4.57 3.97 19.62
N LYS A 53 -3.68 3.10 20.08
CA LYS A 53 -2.60 2.48 19.32
C LYS A 53 -3.04 1.09 18.87
N VAL A 54 -2.80 0.71 17.61
CA VAL A 54 -3.22 -0.58 17.04
C VAL A 54 -2.06 -1.56 17.05
N GLY A 55 -2.24 -2.68 17.73
CA GLY A 55 -1.21 -3.69 17.90
C GLY A 55 0.00 -3.18 18.69
N GLY A 56 1.16 -3.76 18.45
CA GLY A 56 2.41 -3.40 19.11
C GLY A 56 3.61 -4.11 18.48
N VAL A 57 4.79 -3.62 18.78
CA VAL A 57 6.04 -4.24 18.33
C VAL A 57 6.31 -5.49 19.14
N GLY A 58 6.37 -6.65 18.47
CA GLY A 58 6.58 -7.94 19.11
C GLY A 58 6.41 -9.12 18.15
N GLN A 59 6.25 -10.32 18.71
CA GLN A 59 6.09 -11.58 17.96
C GLN A 59 4.87 -12.40 18.41
N GLY A 60 4.05 -11.85 19.29
CA GLY A 60 2.81 -12.47 19.75
C GLY A 60 1.65 -12.29 18.75
N PRO A 61 0.50 -12.90 19.02
CA PRO A 61 -0.70 -12.73 18.22
C PRO A 61 -1.10 -11.24 18.13
N GLY A 62 -1.24 -10.71 16.92
CA GLY A 62 -1.54 -9.30 16.70
C GLY A 62 -0.37 -8.34 16.98
N GLU A 63 0.83 -8.84 17.16
CA GLU A 63 2.06 -8.05 17.22
C GLU A 63 2.81 -8.12 15.88
N TYR A 64 3.70 -7.16 15.65
CA TYR A 64 4.48 -7.06 14.42
C TYR A 64 5.89 -6.52 14.68
N THR A 65 6.84 -6.90 13.86
CA THR A 65 8.22 -6.36 13.91
C THR A 65 8.39 -5.14 13.00
N ALA A 66 7.57 -5.04 11.96
CA ALA A 66 7.57 -3.91 11.03
C ALA A 66 6.21 -3.77 10.36
N ILE A 67 5.78 -2.54 10.13
CA ILE A 67 4.59 -2.21 9.34
C ILE A 67 5.04 -1.85 7.92
N CYS A 68 4.63 -2.64 6.92
CA CYS A 68 4.82 -2.29 5.51
C CYS A 68 3.88 -1.15 5.09
N ASP A 69 2.59 -1.37 5.31
CA ASP A 69 1.52 -0.41 5.08
C ASP A 69 0.28 -0.79 5.91
N PHE A 70 -0.75 0.00 5.82
CA PHE A 70 -2.03 -0.26 6.50
C PHE A 70 -3.19 0.31 5.68
N ASP A 71 -4.38 -0.18 5.92
CA ASP A 71 -5.63 0.45 5.47
C ASP A 71 -6.77 0.10 6.44
N ALA A 72 -7.93 0.74 6.29
CA ALA A 72 -9.10 0.49 7.13
C ALA A 72 -10.39 0.66 6.33
N ASP A 73 -11.41 -0.08 6.72
CA ASP A 73 -12.81 0.12 6.33
C ASP A 73 -13.65 0.56 7.55
N ASN A 74 -14.97 0.50 7.45
CA ASN A 74 -15.85 0.91 8.55
C ASN A 74 -15.81 -0.02 9.77
N ASP A 75 -15.40 -1.27 9.58
CA ASP A 75 -15.50 -2.33 10.57
C ASP A 75 -14.14 -2.82 11.08
N HIS A 76 -13.09 -2.68 10.27
CA HIS A 76 -11.80 -3.29 10.56
C HIS A 76 -10.62 -2.39 10.18
N ILE A 77 -9.49 -2.68 10.83
CA ILE A 77 -8.18 -2.11 10.55
C ILE A 77 -7.29 -3.25 10.07
N TYR A 78 -6.51 -3.00 9.01
CA TYR A 78 -5.64 -3.99 8.38
C TYR A 78 -4.21 -3.46 8.36
N ILE A 79 -3.28 -4.22 8.93
CA ILE A 79 -1.85 -3.90 8.92
C ILE A 79 -1.14 -4.92 8.06
N LEU A 80 -0.51 -4.46 6.98
CA LEU A 80 0.34 -5.28 6.14
C LEU A 80 1.72 -5.39 6.77
N VAL A 81 2.14 -6.62 7.01
CA VAL A 81 3.48 -6.97 7.47
C VAL A 81 4.09 -7.99 6.49
N PRO A 82 5.39 -8.30 6.52
CA PRO A 82 5.95 -9.33 5.65
C PRO A 82 5.19 -10.66 5.76
N GLY A 83 4.68 -11.15 4.63
CA GLY A 83 4.00 -12.44 4.50
C GLY A 83 2.54 -12.50 4.94
N LYS A 84 1.95 -11.45 5.51
CA LYS A 84 0.57 -11.49 5.99
C LYS A 84 -0.06 -10.11 6.20
N ILE A 85 -1.39 -10.10 6.31
CA ILE A 85 -2.17 -8.98 6.82
C ILE A 85 -2.66 -9.34 8.22
N LEU A 86 -2.45 -8.45 9.20
CA LEU A 86 -3.05 -8.53 10.52
C LEU A 86 -4.38 -7.79 10.47
N LYS A 87 -5.45 -8.45 10.89
CA LYS A 87 -6.80 -7.90 10.93
C LYS A 87 -7.19 -7.60 12.36
N TYR A 88 -7.64 -6.37 12.61
CA TYR A 88 -8.19 -5.91 13.90
C TYR A 88 -9.60 -5.42 13.69
N ASP A 89 -10.41 -5.44 14.73
CA ASP A 89 -11.69 -4.74 14.71
C ASP A 89 -11.51 -3.21 14.75
N TYR A 90 -12.63 -2.48 14.61
CA TYR A 90 -12.63 -1.02 14.62
C TYR A 90 -12.14 -0.40 15.94
N ASN A 91 -12.09 -1.18 17.03
CA ASN A 91 -11.59 -0.77 18.34
C ASN A 91 -10.14 -1.17 18.60
N GLY A 92 -9.46 -1.70 17.58
CA GLY A 92 -8.04 -2.09 17.67
C GLY A 92 -7.81 -3.46 18.32
N THR A 93 -8.87 -4.28 18.49
CA THR A 93 -8.72 -5.64 19.02
C THR A 93 -8.32 -6.60 17.89
N PHE A 94 -7.23 -7.32 18.08
CA PHE A 94 -6.76 -8.32 17.12
C PHE A 94 -7.80 -9.41 16.87
N GLN A 95 -8.04 -9.73 15.60
CA GLN A 95 -9.00 -10.73 15.17
C GLN A 95 -8.33 -11.97 14.58
N THR A 96 -7.49 -11.79 13.58
CA THR A 96 -6.85 -12.89 12.85
C THR A 96 -5.69 -12.41 11.98
N GLU A 97 -4.93 -13.37 11.48
CA GLU A 97 -3.92 -13.18 10.45
C GLU A 97 -4.43 -13.72 9.12
N LEU A 98 -4.15 -13.00 8.03
CA LEU A 98 -4.45 -13.41 6.65
C LEU A 98 -3.12 -13.60 5.93
N PRO A 99 -2.65 -14.85 5.74
CA PRO A 99 -1.40 -15.10 5.05
C PRO A 99 -1.44 -14.62 3.59
N ILE A 100 -0.38 -13.96 3.13
CA ILE A 100 -0.16 -13.58 1.72
C ILE A 100 1.15 -14.21 1.29
N GLU A 101 1.07 -15.26 0.49
CA GLU A 101 2.24 -16.01 0.06
C GLU A 101 3.22 -15.14 -0.75
N ASN A 102 4.51 -15.35 -0.52
CA ASN A 102 5.61 -14.70 -1.24
C ASN A 102 5.69 -13.17 -1.13
N LEU A 103 4.85 -12.54 -0.31
CA LEU A 103 4.90 -11.10 -0.09
C LEU A 103 5.99 -10.75 0.92
N GLN A 104 6.94 -9.90 0.53
CA GLN A 104 7.97 -9.36 1.44
C GLN A 104 7.55 -7.98 1.95
N TRP A 105 7.41 -7.01 1.03
CA TRP A 105 7.03 -5.63 1.31
C TRP A 105 6.05 -5.14 0.26
N GLY A 106 5.11 -4.29 0.66
CA GLY A 106 4.12 -3.78 -0.28
C GLY A 106 3.33 -2.61 0.28
N HIS A 107 2.48 -2.06 -0.58
CA HIS A 107 1.47 -1.07 -0.25
C HIS A 107 0.09 -1.71 -0.31
N LEU A 108 -0.75 -1.42 0.69
CA LEU A 108 -2.05 -2.06 0.90
C LEU A 108 -3.20 -1.10 0.57
N ARG A 109 -4.18 -1.63 -0.16
CA ARG A 109 -5.49 -1.02 -0.28
C ARG A 109 -6.59 -2.03 0.03
N ARG A 110 -7.43 -1.69 0.98
CA ARG A 110 -8.68 -2.39 1.23
C ARG A 110 -9.69 -2.02 0.16
N ILE A 111 -10.30 -3.01 -0.48
CA ILE A 111 -11.38 -2.87 -1.46
C ILE A 111 -12.59 -3.69 -1.01
N LYS A 112 -13.74 -3.52 -1.66
CA LYS A 112 -15.02 -4.14 -1.26
C LYS A 112 -14.92 -5.66 -1.01
N ASN A 113 -14.19 -6.39 -1.85
CA ASN A 113 -14.14 -7.85 -1.86
C ASN A 113 -12.74 -8.42 -1.58
N GLY A 114 -11.87 -7.66 -0.91
CA GLY A 114 -10.51 -8.13 -0.64
C GLY A 114 -9.49 -7.02 -0.58
N PHE A 115 -8.31 -7.28 -1.10
CA PHE A 115 -7.15 -6.41 -0.99
C PHE A 115 -6.43 -6.28 -2.32
N LEU A 116 -6.06 -5.06 -2.66
CA LEU A 116 -5.06 -4.80 -3.67
C LEU A 116 -3.73 -4.53 -2.97
N ILE A 117 -2.70 -5.23 -3.40
CA ILE A 117 -1.36 -5.08 -2.82
C ILE A 117 -0.37 -4.84 -3.94
N GLN A 118 0.39 -3.77 -3.80
CA GLN A 118 1.49 -3.50 -4.67
C GLN A 118 2.78 -3.91 -4.00
N CYS A 119 3.49 -4.84 -4.62
CA CYS A 119 4.72 -5.41 -4.11
C CYS A 119 5.89 -4.45 -4.35
N VAL A 120 6.76 -4.26 -3.36
CA VAL A 120 8.03 -3.53 -3.53
C VAL A 120 9.07 -4.39 -4.25
N GLN A 121 8.94 -5.71 -4.15
CA GLN A 121 9.74 -6.68 -4.89
C GLN A 121 8.81 -7.53 -5.75
N PRO A 122 9.20 -7.89 -6.97
CA PRO A 122 8.38 -8.77 -7.79
C PRO A 122 8.10 -10.11 -7.11
N LEU A 123 6.93 -10.64 -7.39
CA LEU A 123 6.57 -12.00 -7.03
C LEU A 123 7.39 -13.01 -7.87
N PRO A 124 7.40 -14.31 -7.50
CA PRO A 124 8.10 -15.34 -8.28
C PRO A 124 7.67 -15.45 -9.75
N ASP A 125 6.46 -15.00 -10.09
CA ASP A 125 5.94 -14.94 -11.47
C ASP A 125 6.34 -13.65 -12.21
N GLY A 126 7.15 -12.78 -11.59
CA GLY A 126 7.60 -11.51 -12.13
C GLY A 126 6.58 -10.36 -12.03
N ASN A 127 5.42 -10.58 -11.39
CA ASN A 127 4.38 -9.57 -11.24
C ASN A 127 4.57 -8.72 -9.98
N GLY A 128 4.07 -7.49 -10.02
CA GLY A 128 4.18 -6.51 -8.95
C GLY A 128 2.86 -6.10 -8.30
N LEU A 129 1.72 -6.59 -8.80
CA LEU A 129 0.38 -6.34 -8.25
C LEU A 129 -0.30 -7.64 -7.87
N ILE A 130 -0.99 -7.63 -6.74
CA ILE A 130 -1.81 -8.74 -6.23
C ILE A 130 -3.25 -8.25 -6.04
N TYR A 131 -4.21 -9.05 -6.46
CA TYR A 131 -5.54 -9.08 -5.87
C TYR A 131 -5.66 -10.30 -4.97
N ALA A 132 -5.98 -10.10 -3.70
CA ALA A 132 -6.26 -11.15 -2.72
C ALA A 132 -7.71 -11.01 -2.19
N ASP A 133 -8.35 -12.13 -1.92
CA ASP A 133 -9.69 -12.15 -1.31
C ASP A 133 -9.67 -11.73 0.18
N ASP A 134 -10.84 -11.69 0.81
CA ASP A 134 -11.01 -11.35 2.24
C ASP A 134 -10.33 -12.33 3.22
N LYS A 135 -9.85 -13.47 2.71
CA LYS A 135 -9.12 -14.48 3.50
C LYS A 135 -7.61 -14.44 3.27
N GLY A 136 -7.15 -13.56 2.37
CA GLY A 136 -5.75 -13.44 2.00
C GLY A 136 -5.30 -14.39 0.87
N HIS A 137 -6.22 -15.16 0.26
CA HIS A 137 -5.85 -15.99 -0.88
C HIS A 137 -5.57 -15.09 -2.10
N VAL A 138 -4.40 -15.26 -2.70
CA VAL A 138 -4.04 -14.57 -3.94
C VAL A 138 -4.90 -15.14 -5.08
N ILE A 139 -5.74 -14.30 -5.65
CA ILE A 139 -6.66 -14.67 -6.74
C ILE A 139 -6.06 -14.32 -8.10
N GLN A 140 -5.37 -13.18 -8.18
CA GLN A 140 -4.80 -12.70 -9.43
C GLN A 140 -3.54 -11.88 -9.18
N THR A 141 -2.59 -11.97 -10.10
CA THR A 141 -1.41 -11.10 -10.15
C THR A 141 -1.35 -10.36 -11.48
N ALA A 142 -0.72 -9.20 -11.48
CA ALA A 142 -0.58 -8.35 -12.67
C ALA A 142 0.66 -7.46 -12.58
N MET A 143 0.90 -6.66 -13.62
CA MET A 143 2.02 -5.73 -13.75
C MET A 143 3.36 -6.47 -13.75
N SER A 144 3.68 -7.10 -14.89
CA SER A 144 4.99 -7.74 -15.09
C SER A 144 6.11 -6.70 -15.05
N VAL A 145 7.05 -6.87 -14.12
CA VAL A 145 8.14 -5.92 -13.88
C VAL A 145 9.53 -6.54 -14.09
N GLY A 146 9.59 -7.81 -14.53
CA GLY A 146 10.83 -8.56 -14.69
C GLY A 146 11.47 -9.01 -13.37
N GLU A 147 12.28 -10.05 -13.43
CA GLU A 147 12.82 -10.74 -12.24
C GLU A 147 13.80 -9.91 -11.38
N HIS A 148 14.34 -8.82 -11.91
CA HIS A 148 15.43 -8.05 -11.28
C HIS A 148 15.07 -6.63 -10.89
N THR A 149 13.82 -6.25 -10.98
CA THR A 149 13.42 -4.86 -10.74
C THR A 149 12.99 -4.64 -9.30
N HIS A 150 13.78 -3.87 -8.54
CA HIS A 150 13.30 -3.33 -7.28
C HIS A 150 12.31 -2.21 -7.59
N LEU A 151 11.06 -2.41 -7.26
CA LEU A 151 9.98 -1.42 -7.39
C LEU A 151 10.10 -0.31 -6.32
N LYS A 152 11.34 0.17 -6.07
CA LYS A 152 11.60 1.23 -5.11
C LYS A 152 11.08 2.56 -5.64
N GLY A 153 10.05 3.06 -4.98
CA GLY A 153 9.62 4.46 -5.03
C GLY A 153 8.77 4.83 -6.24
N ASN A 154 7.92 5.81 -6.07
CA ASN A 154 7.10 6.48 -7.08
C ASN A 154 5.99 5.64 -7.73
N LEU A 155 5.38 4.78 -6.94
CA LEU A 155 4.10 4.21 -7.27
C LEU A 155 3.01 5.24 -7.03
N ALA A 156 2.44 5.71 -8.11
CA ALA A 156 1.19 6.44 -8.05
C ALA A 156 0.04 5.46 -8.22
N TRP A 157 -0.88 5.50 -7.31
CA TRP A 157 -2.17 4.85 -7.46
C TRP A 157 -3.28 5.80 -7.08
N THR A 158 -4.40 5.69 -7.75
CA THR A 158 -5.58 6.51 -7.49
C THR A 158 -6.83 5.67 -7.64
N GLU A 159 -7.92 6.14 -7.05
CA GLU A 159 -9.23 5.55 -7.14
C GLU A 159 -10.14 6.49 -7.91
N TRP A 160 -10.87 5.96 -8.90
CA TRP A 160 -11.83 6.70 -9.69
C TRP A 160 -12.99 5.77 -10.09
N ASN A 161 -14.22 6.12 -9.75
CA ASN A 161 -15.44 5.36 -10.09
C ASN A 161 -15.35 3.86 -9.77
N GLU A 162 -14.90 3.50 -8.58
CA GLU A 162 -14.72 2.09 -8.15
C GLU A 162 -13.63 1.33 -8.92
N GLU A 163 -12.83 2.00 -9.73
CA GLU A 163 -11.65 1.46 -10.38
C GLU A 163 -10.38 1.95 -9.66
N TYR A 164 -9.37 1.10 -9.60
CA TYR A 164 -8.06 1.44 -9.03
C TYR A 164 -7.02 1.45 -10.12
N TYR A 165 -6.30 2.56 -10.23
CA TYR A 165 -5.29 2.79 -11.24
C TYR A 165 -3.89 2.75 -10.63
N PHE A 166 -3.00 2.01 -11.26
CA PHE A 166 -1.62 1.83 -10.83
C PHE A 166 -0.67 2.19 -11.96
N TYR A 167 0.33 2.97 -11.65
CA TYR A 167 1.36 3.38 -12.59
C TYR A 167 2.75 3.23 -11.99
N HIS A 168 3.67 2.65 -12.73
CA HIS A 168 5.06 2.53 -12.33
C HIS A 168 5.98 3.20 -13.34
N LEU A 169 6.53 4.36 -12.97
CA LEU A 169 7.30 5.25 -13.84
C LEU A 169 8.55 4.64 -14.47
N SER A 170 9.15 3.62 -13.87
CA SER A 170 10.46 3.11 -14.30
C SER A 170 10.42 1.79 -15.05
N THR A 171 9.28 1.12 -15.15
CA THR A 171 9.23 -0.24 -15.70
C THR A 171 8.20 -0.43 -16.80
N SER A 172 7.27 0.50 -16.97
CA SER A 172 6.20 0.35 -17.95
C SER A 172 5.64 1.71 -18.35
N ASN A 173 5.30 1.86 -19.62
CA ASN A 173 4.47 2.96 -20.13
C ASN A 173 2.98 2.67 -19.98
N ASP A 174 2.63 1.60 -19.26
CA ASP A 174 1.28 1.13 -19.11
C ASP A 174 0.66 1.63 -17.80
N LEU A 175 -0.56 2.09 -17.88
CA LEU A 175 -1.44 2.27 -16.75
C LEU A 175 -2.18 0.96 -16.50
N TYR A 176 -1.99 0.38 -15.33
CA TYR A 176 -2.77 -0.78 -14.90
C TYR A 176 -4.03 -0.30 -14.19
N CYS A 177 -5.14 -0.95 -14.48
CA CYS A 177 -6.43 -0.70 -13.86
C CYS A 177 -6.96 -1.99 -13.25
N TYR A 178 -7.46 -1.92 -12.03
CA TYR A 178 -8.27 -2.96 -11.42
C TYR A 178 -9.72 -2.49 -11.33
N ASP A 179 -10.61 -3.19 -11.99
CA ASP A 179 -12.05 -2.99 -11.96
C ASP A 179 -12.67 -3.86 -10.87
N VAL A 180 -13.35 -3.22 -9.90
CA VAL A 180 -13.89 -3.91 -8.72
C VAL A 180 -15.11 -4.76 -9.07
N GLU A 181 -15.89 -4.36 -10.08
CA GLU A 181 -17.10 -5.08 -10.49
C GLU A 181 -16.75 -6.38 -11.23
N SER A 182 -15.87 -6.30 -12.21
CA SER A 182 -15.40 -7.48 -12.96
C SER A 182 -14.34 -8.28 -12.22
N GLN A 183 -13.72 -7.71 -11.18
CA GLN A 183 -12.59 -8.28 -10.41
C GLN A 183 -11.39 -8.64 -11.28
N ASN A 184 -11.09 -7.80 -12.28
CA ASN A 184 -10.02 -8.06 -13.23
C ASN A 184 -9.06 -6.89 -13.35
N PHE A 185 -7.78 -7.23 -13.58
CA PHE A 185 -6.79 -6.28 -14.04
C PHE A 185 -6.86 -6.11 -15.55
N SER A 186 -6.65 -4.88 -15.98
CA SER A 186 -6.40 -4.51 -17.37
C SER A 186 -5.21 -3.55 -17.44
N SER A 187 -4.63 -3.37 -18.61
CA SER A 187 -3.60 -2.37 -18.83
C SER A 187 -3.87 -1.57 -20.10
N LYS A 188 -3.44 -0.32 -20.10
CA LYS A 188 -3.50 0.57 -21.25
C LYS A 188 -2.19 1.32 -21.38
N THR A 189 -1.55 1.23 -22.52
CA THR A 189 -0.36 2.02 -22.83
C THR A 189 -0.72 3.50 -22.89
N LEU A 190 -0.10 4.31 -22.03
CA LEU A 190 -0.36 5.75 -21.94
C LEU A 190 0.44 6.56 -22.95
N VAL A 191 1.67 6.14 -23.20
CA VAL A 191 2.61 6.85 -24.07
C VAL A 191 3.35 5.83 -24.93
N GLU A 192 3.17 5.96 -26.24
CA GLU A 192 4.08 5.32 -27.21
C GLU A 192 5.27 6.26 -27.43
N ASP A 193 6.24 6.26 -26.54
CA ASP A 193 7.51 6.90 -26.79
C ASP A 193 8.43 5.93 -27.52
N LYS A 194 8.70 6.23 -28.80
CA LYS A 194 9.59 5.42 -29.65
C LYS A 194 11.05 5.39 -29.15
N ASN A 195 11.40 6.26 -28.23
CA ASN A 195 12.72 6.35 -27.59
C ASN A 195 12.72 5.81 -26.16
N ALA A 196 11.55 5.41 -25.61
CA ALA A 196 11.48 4.80 -24.29
C ALA A 196 12.23 3.47 -24.31
N LEU A 197 13.15 3.31 -23.37
CA LEU A 197 13.82 2.03 -23.17
C LEU A 197 12.81 1.02 -22.63
N SER A 198 12.82 -0.19 -23.18
CA SER A 198 12.15 -1.30 -22.51
C SER A 198 12.74 -1.55 -21.12
N ALA A 199 12.02 -2.20 -20.22
CA ALA A 199 12.52 -2.55 -18.90
C ALA A 199 13.86 -3.31 -18.97
N ASP A 200 14.00 -4.22 -19.93
CA ASP A 200 15.24 -4.99 -20.15
C ASP A 200 16.39 -4.10 -20.63
N GLU A 201 16.14 -3.18 -21.55
CA GLU A 201 17.15 -2.23 -22.03
C GLU A 201 17.59 -1.27 -20.93
N TYR A 202 16.66 -0.82 -20.09
CA TYR A 202 16.96 0.02 -18.92
C TYR A 202 17.87 -0.71 -17.93
N ILE A 203 17.54 -1.96 -17.61
CA ILE A 203 18.33 -2.83 -16.71
C ILE A 203 19.72 -3.05 -17.29
N GLN A 204 19.82 -3.43 -18.57
CA GLN A 204 21.10 -3.66 -19.24
C GLN A 204 21.99 -2.40 -19.28
N LYS A 205 21.41 -1.22 -19.52
CA LYS A 205 22.14 0.04 -19.48
C LYS A 205 22.66 0.36 -18.08
N LYS A 206 21.81 0.15 -17.06
CA LYS A 206 22.18 0.38 -15.66
C LYS A 206 23.28 -0.55 -15.19
N GLU A 207 23.23 -1.84 -15.52
CA GLU A 207 24.26 -2.83 -15.19
C GLU A 207 25.61 -2.52 -15.88
N LYS A 208 25.56 -1.97 -17.08
CA LYS A 208 26.76 -1.54 -17.84
C LYS A 208 27.27 -0.16 -17.41
N GLY A 209 26.67 0.52 -16.43
CA GLY A 209 27.07 1.85 -15.98
C GLY A 209 26.90 2.95 -17.04
N LEU A 210 26.04 2.72 -18.05
CA LEU A 210 25.76 3.68 -19.11
C LEU A 210 24.79 4.76 -18.62
N LYS A 211 24.99 6.01 -19.06
CA LYS A 211 24.05 7.10 -18.76
C LYS A 211 22.67 6.78 -19.34
N LEU A 212 21.67 7.02 -18.52
CA LEU A 212 20.26 7.02 -18.90
C LEU A 212 19.96 8.46 -19.32
N ASP A 213 19.98 8.72 -20.62
CA ASP A 213 19.56 10.02 -21.18
C ASP A 213 18.04 10.05 -21.34
#